data_0da74beae645e5789f8e1a1b77cb33e5
#
_entry.id   0da74beae645e5789f8e1a1b77cb33e5
#
_cell.length_a   1.000
_cell.length_b   1.000
_cell.length_c   1.000
_cell.angle_alpha   90.00
_cell.angle_beta   90.00
_cell.angle_gamma   90.00
#
_symmetry.space_group_name_H-M   'P 1'
#
loop_
_entity.id
_entity.type
_entity.pdbx_description
1 polymer ?
#
loop_
_entity_poly.entity_id
_entity_poly.type
_entity_poly.pdbx_seq_one_letter_code
_entity_poly.pdbx_strand_id
1 'polypeptide(L)'
;HFATQRVLEAAGFGVTPTGDAAGCCGALHTHAGLAAHGERLTENIDAALDPAIPVIVNSAGCGAHLKQHSSHQIFDAQEFLAEHLDRLPDVTPLEVNVAVQDPCHLRHVQRAHLPTRTLLRKYVSAVTELDDDGLCCGAGGAYSVLQPDMSQQVRERKLASINRAQPEVVASANPGCSMHLSAAGVKTEHPMVLVDRALAANSSTT
;
A
#
# COMPACT_ATOMS: atom_id res chain seq x y z
N HIS A 1 -9.83 1.82 -0.59
CA HIS A 1 -10.48 0.62 -1.17
C HIS A 1 -11.14 0.93 -2.51
N PHE A 2 -12.01 1.93 -2.61
CA PHE A 2 -12.74 2.25 -3.86
C PHE A 2 -11.82 2.52 -5.05
N ALA A 3 -10.70 3.22 -4.86
CA ALA A 3 -9.72 3.42 -5.93
C ALA A 3 -9.11 2.09 -6.41
N THR A 4 -8.74 1.19 -5.48
CA THR A 4 -8.23 -0.14 -5.82
C THR A 4 -9.25 -0.95 -6.62
N GLN A 5 -10.52 -0.92 -6.19
CA GLN A 5 -11.60 -1.59 -6.91
C GLN A 5 -11.73 -1.07 -8.34
N ARG A 6 -11.84 0.26 -8.53
CA ARG A 6 -11.96 0.85 -9.87
C ARG A 6 -10.79 0.54 -10.79
N VAL A 7 -9.57 0.53 -10.25
CA VAL A 7 -8.37 0.18 -11.04
C VAL A 7 -8.39 -1.29 -11.46
N LEU A 8 -8.80 -2.21 -10.59
CA LEU A 8 -8.97 -3.63 -10.94
C LEU A 8 -10.07 -3.83 -11.98
N GLU A 9 -11.20 -3.14 -11.83
CA GLU A 9 -12.31 -3.16 -12.79
C GLU A 9 -11.88 -2.58 -14.16
N ALA A 10 -11.07 -1.51 -14.16
CA ALA A 10 -10.50 -0.94 -15.39
C ALA A 10 -9.55 -1.92 -16.11
N ALA A 11 -8.88 -2.80 -15.35
CA ALA A 11 -8.09 -3.91 -15.91
C ALA A 11 -8.97 -5.11 -16.33
N GLY A 12 -10.30 -5.01 -16.23
CA GLY A 12 -11.27 -6.04 -16.65
C GLY A 12 -11.41 -7.19 -15.67
N PHE A 13 -11.07 -7.01 -14.40
CA PHE A 13 -11.33 -7.99 -13.34
C PHE A 13 -12.69 -7.75 -12.70
N GLY A 14 -13.43 -8.86 -12.45
CA GLY A 14 -14.55 -8.81 -11.53
C GLY A 14 -14.06 -8.66 -10.10
N VAL A 15 -14.59 -7.68 -9.34
CA VAL A 15 -14.18 -7.42 -7.97
C VAL A 15 -15.34 -7.62 -7.02
N THR A 16 -15.14 -8.43 -5.99
CA THR A 16 -16.08 -8.60 -4.88
C THR A 16 -15.49 -7.94 -3.63
N PRO A 17 -15.98 -6.75 -3.23
CA PRO A 17 -15.55 -6.13 -1.97
C PRO A 17 -15.90 -7.02 -0.78
N THR A 18 -14.95 -7.23 0.12
CA THR A 18 -15.16 -8.07 1.31
C THR A 18 -16.07 -7.40 2.34
N GLY A 19 -16.20 -6.07 2.30
CA GLY A 19 -17.01 -5.32 3.27
C GLY A 19 -16.58 -5.59 4.71
N ASP A 20 -17.56 -5.67 5.60
CA ASP A 20 -17.32 -5.97 7.03
C ASP A 20 -17.01 -7.45 7.28
N ALA A 21 -17.23 -8.33 6.31
CA ALA A 21 -17.04 -9.79 6.47
C ALA A 21 -15.58 -10.17 6.74
N ALA A 22 -14.62 -9.45 6.12
CA ALA A 22 -13.21 -9.74 6.31
C ALA A 22 -12.67 -9.26 7.67
N GLY A 23 -13.23 -8.19 8.24
CA GLY A 23 -12.80 -7.66 9.55
C GLY A 23 -11.32 -7.22 9.57
N CYS A 24 -10.63 -7.53 10.67
CA CYS A 24 -9.22 -7.17 10.89
C CYS A 24 -8.30 -8.35 10.57
N CYS A 25 -7.20 -8.10 9.86
CA CYS A 25 -6.21 -9.14 9.52
C CYS A 25 -5.42 -9.71 10.71
N GLY A 26 -5.45 -9.08 11.87
CA GLY A 26 -4.70 -9.54 13.05
C GLY A 26 -3.25 -9.05 13.16
N ALA A 27 -2.68 -8.41 12.14
CA ALA A 27 -1.27 -8.01 12.13
C ALA A 27 -0.82 -7.21 13.35
N LEU A 28 -1.61 -6.22 13.79
CA LEU A 28 -1.26 -5.40 14.97
C LEU A 28 -1.26 -6.22 16.26
N HIS A 29 -2.16 -7.20 16.40
CA HIS A 29 -2.20 -8.09 17.55
C HIS A 29 -0.94 -8.97 17.60
N THR A 30 -0.57 -9.57 16.49
CA THR A 30 0.63 -10.40 16.38
C THR A 30 1.90 -9.58 16.68
N HIS A 31 1.99 -8.37 16.15
CA HIS A 31 3.12 -7.46 16.44
C HIS A 31 3.20 -7.03 17.91
N ALA A 32 2.07 -7.01 18.62
CA ALA A 32 1.99 -6.74 20.05
C ALA A 32 2.21 -7.99 20.93
N GLY A 33 2.60 -9.13 20.34
CA GLY A 33 2.80 -10.40 21.08
C GLY A 33 1.52 -11.20 21.36
N LEU A 34 0.37 -10.77 20.81
CA LEU A 34 -0.92 -11.44 20.97
C LEU A 34 -1.17 -12.39 19.78
N ALA A 35 -0.23 -13.32 19.53
CA ALA A 35 -0.23 -14.19 18.34
C ALA A 35 -1.53 -14.98 18.18
N ALA A 36 -1.99 -15.67 19.26
CA ALA A 36 -3.24 -16.44 19.20
C ALA A 36 -4.48 -15.59 18.89
N HIS A 37 -4.48 -14.30 19.23
CA HIS A 37 -5.56 -13.40 18.85
C HIS A 37 -5.45 -13.00 17.38
N GLY A 38 -4.23 -12.75 16.91
CA GLY A 38 -3.95 -12.49 15.49
C GLY A 38 -4.38 -13.66 14.60
N GLU A 39 -4.04 -14.89 14.98
CA GLU A 39 -4.43 -16.13 14.29
C GLU A 39 -5.95 -16.25 14.14
N ARG A 40 -6.70 -16.10 15.25
CA ARG A 40 -8.19 -16.14 15.20
C ARG A 40 -8.78 -15.10 14.24
N LEU A 41 -8.18 -13.90 14.15
CA LEU A 41 -8.65 -12.87 13.22
C LEU A 41 -8.38 -13.26 11.76
N THR A 42 -7.23 -13.89 11.48
CA THR A 42 -6.93 -14.44 10.16
C THR A 42 -7.88 -15.59 9.79
N GLU A 43 -8.12 -16.52 10.72
CA GLU A 43 -9.08 -17.63 10.54
C GLU A 43 -10.50 -17.13 10.22
N ASN A 44 -10.94 -16.03 10.85
CA ASN A 44 -12.23 -15.41 10.53
C ASN A 44 -12.27 -14.88 9.09
N ILE A 45 -11.18 -14.29 8.60
CA ILE A 45 -11.07 -13.86 7.19
C ILE A 45 -11.14 -15.08 6.28
N ASP A 46 -10.35 -16.10 6.56
CA ASP A 46 -10.30 -17.33 5.76
C ASP A 46 -11.68 -18.01 5.68
N ALA A 47 -12.41 -18.04 6.77
CA ALA A 47 -13.75 -18.59 6.80
C ALA A 47 -14.81 -17.74 6.05
N ALA A 48 -14.57 -16.44 5.90
CA ALA A 48 -15.51 -15.52 5.27
C ALA A 48 -15.32 -15.39 3.75
N LEU A 49 -14.19 -15.84 3.20
CA LEU A 49 -13.83 -15.66 1.80
C LEU A 49 -13.87 -16.98 1.02
N ASP A 50 -14.10 -16.89 -0.28
CA ASP A 50 -14.04 -18.05 -1.18
C ASP A 50 -12.58 -18.43 -1.47
N PRO A 51 -12.12 -19.64 -1.13
CA PRO A 51 -10.73 -20.06 -1.35
C PRO A 51 -10.33 -20.18 -2.84
N ALA A 52 -11.29 -20.21 -3.75
CA ALA A 52 -11.02 -20.25 -5.19
C ALA A 52 -10.69 -18.85 -5.78
N ILE A 53 -10.93 -17.77 -5.01
CA ILE A 53 -10.75 -16.40 -5.49
C ILE A 53 -9.53 -15.78 -4.80
N PRO A 54 -8.56 -15.24 -5.57
CA PRO A 54 -7.41 -14.57 -4.97
C PRO A 54 -7.82 -13.31 -4.21
N VAL A 55 -7.19 -13.07 -3.08
CA VAL A 55 -7.46 -11.93 -2.21
C VAL A 55 -6.46 -10.81 -2.48
N ILE A 56 -6.97 -9.65 -2.89
CA ILE A 56 -6.15 -8.48 -3.17
C ILE A 56 -6.14 -7.55 -1.96
N VAL A 57 -4.96 -7.27 -1.45
CA VAL A 57 -4.75 -6.43 -0.26
C VAL A 57 -4.03 -5.14 -0.64
N ASN A 58 -4.57 -4.00 -0.23
CA ASN A 58 -3.98 -2.68 -0.49
C ASN A 58 -3.36 -2.04 0.76
N SER A 59 -2.89 -2.85 1.68
CA SER A 59 -2.18 -2.41 2.90
C SER A 59 -1.00 -3.34 3.16
N ALA A 60 0.20 -2.82 3.05
CA ALA A 60 1.43 -3.61 3.14
C ALA A 60 1.55 -4.43 4.43
N GLY A 61 1.14 -3.88 5.57
CA GLY A 61 1.16 -4.57 6.86
C GLY A 61 0.18 -5.75 6.91
N CYS A 62 -1.06 -5.53 6.43
CA CYS A 62 -2.06 -6.59 6.35
C CYS A 62 -1.65 -7.66 5.32
N GLY A 63 -1.18 -7.25 4.13
CA GLY A 63 -0.72 -8.18 3.10
C GLY A 63 0.43 -9.06 3.58
N ALA A 64 1.40 -8.51 4.29
CA ALA A 64 2.51 -9.26 4.85
C ALA A 64 2.04 -10.31 5.86
N HIS A 65 1.11 -9.95 6.73
CA HIS A 65 0.56 -10.87 7.73
C HIS A 65 -0.27 -11.98 7.08
N LEU A 66 -1.18 -11.62 6.18
CA LEU A 66 -2.05 -12.59 5.51
C LEU A 66 -1.26 -13.55 4.60
N LYS A 67 -0.22 -13.10 3.89
CA LYS A 67 0.67 -13.99 3.10
C LYS A 67 1.36 -15.05 3.97
N GLN A 68 1.57 -14.79 5.26
CA GLN A 68 2.22 -15.71 6.18
C GLN A 68 1.26 -16.66 6.93
N HIS A 69 0.02 -16.22 7.14
CA HIS A 69 -0.90 -16.90 8.08
C HIS A 69 -2.23 -17.33 7.46
N SER A 70 -2.65 -16.75 6.34
CA SER A 70 -3.88 -17.13 5.64
C SER A 70 -3.69 -18.35 4.76
N SER A 71 -4.74 -19.14 4.60
CA SER A 71 -4.81 -20.25 3.65
C SER A 71 -5.14 -19.80 2.22
N HIS A 72 -5.52 -18.54 2.02
CA HIS A 72 -5.86 -17.99 0.71
C HIS A 72 -4.65 -17.55 -0.09
N GLN A 73 -4.81 -17.43 -1.40
CA GLN A 73 -3.83 -16.81 -2.27
C GLN A 73 -3.91 -15.28 -2.12
N ILE A 74 -2.92 -14.70 -1.46
CA ILE A 74 -2.87 -13.27 -1.11
C ILE A 74 -1.92 -12.53 -2.04
N PHE A 75 -2.39 -11.44 -2.63
CA PHE A 75 -1.57 -10.51 -3.42
C PHE A 75 -1.62 -9.09 -2.85
N ASP A 76 -0.50 -8.38 -2.92
CA ASP A 76 -0.53 -6.92 -2.82
C ASP A 76 -1.14 -6.33 -4.11
N ALA A 77 -1.93 -5.26 -3.98
CA ALA A 77 -2.64 -4.69 -5.12
C ALA A 77 -1.69 -4.22 -6.24
N GLN A 78 -0.52 -3.66 -5.87
CA GLN A 78 0.47 -3.20 -6.86
C GLN A 78 1.19 -4.39 -7.52
N GLU A 79 1.49 -5.43 -6.75
CA GLU A 79 2.08 -6.68 -7.26
C GLU A 79 1.17 -7.30 -8.31
N PHE A 80 -0.09 -7.53 -7.96
CA PHE A 80 -1.07 -8.12 -8.86
C PHE A 80 -1.28 -7.32 -10.15
N LEU A 81 -1.45 -6.00 -10.04
CA LEU A 81 -1.68 -5.14 -11.20
C LEU A 81 -0.45 -4.96 -12.08
N ALA A 82 0.75 -5.02 -11.52
CA ALA A 82 1.98 -4.95 -12.31
C ALA A 82 2.19 -6.23 -13.16
N GLU A 83 1.74 -7.40 -12.69
CA GLU A 83 1.74 -8.65 -13.46
C GLU A 83 0.71 -8.62 -14.60
N HIS A 84 -0.29 -7.73 -14.53
CA HIS A 84 -1.35 -7.56 -15.52
C HIS A 84 -1.35 -6.16 -16.13
N LEU A 85 -0.18 -5.55 -16.26
CA LEU A 85 -0.03 -4.16 -16.71
C LEU A 85 -0.55 -3.93 -18.13
N ASP A 86 -0.50 -4.95 -18.96
CA ASP A 86 -1.02 -4.98 -20.34
C ASP A 86 -2.55 -4.86 -20.41
N ARG A 87 -3.25 -5.22 -19.35
CA ARG A 87 -4.71 -5.10 -19.24
C ARG A 87 -5.18 -3.71 -18.83
N LEU A 88 -4.28 -2.90 -18.27
CA LEU A 88 -4.60 -1.56 -17.82
C LEU A 88 -4.57 -0.57 -19.00
N PRO A 89 -5.58 0.33 -19.12
CA PRO A 89 -5.64 1.31 -20.20
C PRO A 89 -4.39 2.21 -20.26
N ASP A 90 -4.00 2.56 -21.50
CA ASP A 90 -3.05 3.64 -21.74
C ASP A 90 -3.77 4.99 -21.61
N VAL A 91 -3.19 5.89 -20.85
CA VAL A 91 -3.75 7.22 -20.57
C VAL A 91 -2.65 8.26 -20.57
N THR A 92 -3.02 9.53 -20.69
CA THR A 92 -2.09 10.64 -20.44
C THR A 92 -1.72 10.63 -18.94
N PRO A 93 -0.43 10.53 -18.58
CA PRO A 93 -0.01 10.55 -17.20
C PRO A 93 -0.40 11.86 -16.49
N LEU A 94 -0.62 11.76 -15.16
CA LEU A 94 -0.78 12.97 -14.34
C LEU A 94 0.53 13.75 -14.31
N GLU A 95 0.44 15.06 -14.50
CA GLU A 95 1.59 15.98 -14.35
C GLU A 95 1.89 16.17 -12.86
N VAL A 96 2.59 15.20 -12.28
CA VAL A 96 2.95 15.20 -10.85
C VAL A 96 4.26 14.44 -10.64
N ASN A 97 5.16 15.01 -9.82
CA ASN A 97 6.36 14.32 -9.34
C ASN A 97 6.04 13.55 -8.04
N VAL A 98 6.16 12.24 -8.09
CA VAL A 98 5.84 11.32 -6.99
C VAL A 98 7.10 10.66 -6.47
N ALA A 99 7.39 10.81 -5.16
CA ALA A 99 8.39 9.96 -4.51
C ALA A 99 7.75 8.69 -3.96
N VAL A 100 8.43 7.55 -4.08
CA VAL A 100 7.95 6.28 -3.54
C VAL A 100 8.54 6.04 -2.16
N GLN A 101 7.67 5.97 -1.17
CA GLN A 101 8.03 5.47 0.17
C GLN A 101 7.69 3.99 0.25
N ASP A 102 8.72 3.15 0.33
CA ASP A 102 8.54 1.72 0.52
C ASP A 102 8.14 1.39 1.96
N PRO A 103 6.93 0.86 2.21
CA PRO A 103 6.63 0.29 3.51
C PRO A 103 7.57 -0.90 3.79
N CYS A 104 8.13 -0.96 5.00
CA CYS A 104 9.06 -2.03 5.37
C CYS A 104 8.47 -3.44 5.19
N HIS A 105 7.18 -3.63 5.44
CA HIS A 105 6.48 -4.89 5.20
C HIS A 105 6.38 -5.23 3.71
N LEU A 106 6.18 -4.24 2.83
CA LEU A 106 6.15 -4.48 1.39
C LEU A 106 7.55 -4.83 0.86
N ARG A 107 8.58 -4.11 1.33
CA ARG A 107 9.95 -4.28 0.86
C ARG A 107 10.61 -5.54 1.42
N HIS A 108 10.59 -5.73 2.74
CA HIS A 108 11.40 -6.76 3.41
C HIS A 108 10.65 -8.06 3.66
N VAL A 109 9.34 -8.01 3.91
CA VAL A 109 8.52 -9.20 4.17
C VAL A 109 7.93 -9.75 2.89
N GLN A 110 7.17 -8.94 2.15
CA GLN A 110 6.52 -9.39 0.92
C GLN A 110 7.47 -9.43 -0.30
N ARG A 111 8.54 -8.62 -0.30
CA ARG A 111 9.48 -8.41 -1.42
C ARG A 111 8.79 -7.92 -2.71
N ALA A 112 7.69 -7.19 -2.55
CA ALA A 112 6.79 -6.73 -3.59
C ALA A 112 6.79 -5.18 -3.76
N HIS A 113 7.89 -4.50 -3.44
CA HIS A 113 7.97 -3.02 -3.50
C HIS A 113 8.23 -2.47 -4.91
N LEU A 114 8.94 -3.21 -5.77
CA LEU A 114 9.28 -2.76 -7.13
C LEU A 114 8.05 -2.57 -8.03
N PRO A 115 7.02 -3.44 -7.98
CA PRO A 115 5.76 -3.27 -8.72
C PRO A 115 5.10 -1.89 -8.59
N THR A 116 5.20 -1.25 -7.43
CA THR A 116 4.70 0.12 -7.23
C THR A 116 5.27 1.10 -8.25
N ARG A 117 6.56 1.01 -8.53
CA ARG A 117 7.26 1.87 -9.51
C ARG A 117 6.82 1.56 -10.94
N THR A 118 6.66 0.29 -11.26
CA THR A 118 6.21 -0.17 -12.58
C THR A 118 4.84 0.44 -12.92
N LEU A 119 3.91 0.40 -11.97
CA LEU A 119 2.60 1.03 -12.14
C LEU A 119 2.69 2.55 -12.22
N LEU A 120 3.36 3.20 -11.27
CA LEU A 120 3.38 4.66 -11.22
C LEU A 120 4.02 5.27 -12.45
N ARG A 121 5.09 4.67 -13.02
CA ARG A 121 5.72 5.17 -14.25
C ARG A 121 4.80 5.21 -15.47
N LYS A 122 3.73 4.42 -15.47
CA LYS A 122 2.70 4.47 -16.52
C LYS A 122 1.70 5.62 -16.31
N TYR A 123 1.52 6.09 -15.07
CA TYR A 123 0.39 6.95 -14.70
C TYR A 123 0.76 8.33 -14.14
N VAL A 124 2.05 8.59 -13.91
CA VAL A 124 2.53 9.91 -13.45
C VAL A 124 3.74 10.35 -14.27
N SER A 125 3.94 11.66 -14.42
CA SER A 125 5.01 12.23 -15.26
C SER A 125 6.42 11.99 -14.70
N ALA A 126 6.57 11.88 -13.37
CA ALA A 126 7.86 11.61 -12.74
C ALA A 126 7.74 10.74 -11.50
N VAL A 127 8.65 9.76 -11.37
CA VAL A 127 8.82 8.93 -10.18
C VAL A 127 10.22 9.13 -9.65
N THR A 128 10.32 9.68 -8.45
CA THR A 128 11.58 9.97 -7.75
C THR A 128 11.85 8.91 -6.69
N GLU A 129 13.09 8.45 -6.61
CA GLU A 129 13.54 7.54 -5.54
C GLU A 129 14.00 8.34 -4.32
N LEU A 130 13.69 7.83 -3.13
CA LEU A 130 14.25 8.35 -1.89
C LEU A 130 15.66 7.78 -1.66
N ASP A 131 16.58 8.62 -1.21
CA ASP A 131 18.00 8.27 -0.98
C ASP A 131 18.26 7.63 0.39
N ASP A 132 17.29 6.88 0.90
CA ASP A 132 17.31 6.32 2.26
C ASP A 132 17.28 4.78 2.32
N ASP A 133 17.47 4.15 1.19
CA ASP A 133 17.50 2.68 1.03
C ASP A 133 16.32 1.94 1.70
N GLY A 134 15.14 2.53 1.62
CA GLY A 134 13.92 1.95 2.20
C GLY A 134 13.85 2.06 3.72
N LEU A 135 14.49 3.06 4.30
CA LEU A 135 14.40 3.36 5.73
C LEU A 135 12.94 3.39 6.20
N CYS A 136 12.71 2.84 7.40
CA CYS A 136 11.38 2.84 8.01
C CYS A 136 10.82 4.26 8.16
N CYS A 137 9.49 4.40 8.04
CA CYS A 137 8.79 5.67 8.29
C CYS A 137 8.68 6.03 9.79
N GLY A 138 8.97 5.08 10.68
CA GLY A 138 8.85 5.24 12.13
C GLY A 138 7.51 4.80 12.73
N ALA A 139 6.48 4.54 11.93
CA ALA A 139 5.14 4.21 12.47
C ALA A 139 5.12 2.92 13.31
N GLY A 140 5.65 1.80 12.78
CA GLY A 140 5.82 0.54 13.49
C GLY A 140 4.56 -0.03 14.16
N GLY A 141 3.37 0.15 13.56
CA GLY A 141 2.11 -0.26 14.19
C GLY A 141 1.85 0.53 15.49
N ALA A 142 1.72 -0.16 16.62
CA ALA A 142 1.55 0.47 17.93
C ALA A 142 2.81 1.16 18.46
N TYR A 143 3.97 0.93 17.84
CA TYR A 143 5.26 1.45 18.31
C TYR A 143 5.27 2.99 18.41
N SER A 144 4.68 3.68 17.43
CA SER A 144 4.61 5.16 17.44
C SER A 144 3.80 5.73 18.61
N VAL A 145 2.93 4.95 19.22
CA VAL A 145 2.16 5.33 20.42
C VAL A 145 2.94 4.97 21.69
N LEU A 146 3.58 3.80 21.70
CA LEU A 146 4.28 3.26 22.87
C LEU A 146 5.68 3.87 23.07
N GLN A 147 6.33 4.28 21.97
CA GLN A 147 7.69 4.82 21.93
C GLN A 147 7.74 6.08 21.03
N PRO A 148 6.99 7.15 21.38
CA PRO A 148 6.81 8.30 20.51
C PRO A 148 8.11 9.02 20.16
N ASP A 149 9.02 9.19 21.09
CA ASP A 149 10.29 9.91 20.87
C ASP A 149 11.18 9.20 19.84
N MET A 150 11.33 7.89 19.98
CA MET A 150 12.12 7.09 19.02
C MET A 150 11.45 7.02 17.66
N SER A 151 10.13 6.85 17.64
CA SER A 151 9.32 6.87 16.42
C SER A 151 9.49 8.18 15.64
N GLN A 152 9.50 9.34 16.35
CA GLN A 152 9.72 10.65 15.75
C GLN A 152 11.13 10.79 15.20
N GLN A 153 12.16 10.36 15.92
CA GLN A 153 13.55 10.40 15.43
C GLN A 153 13.74 9.58 14.13
N VAL A 154 13.11 8.41 14.05
CA VAL A 154 13.10 7.60 12.80
C VAL A 154 12.37 8.34 11.69
N ARG A 155 11.21 8.94 11.98
CA ARG A 155 10.45 9.75 11.02
C ARG A 155 11.24 10.93 10.50
N GLU A 156 11.97 11.66 11.35
CA GLU A 156 12.79 12.82 10.97
C GLU A 156 13.84 12.45 9.92
N ARG A 157 14.47 11.28 10.06
CA ARG A 157 15.41 10.78 9.04
C ARG A 157 14.72 10.52 7.69
N LYS A 158 13.51 9.96 7.71
CA LYS A 158 12.69 9.77 6.50
C LYS A 158 12.29 11.11 5.90
N LEU A 159 11.87 12.08 6.72
CA LEU A 159 11.52 13.44 6.28
C LEU A 159 12.71 14.16 5.63
N ALA A 160 13.92 13.96 6.15
CA ALA A 160 15.13 14.55 5.54
C ALA A 160 15.35 14.02 4.11
N SER A 161 15.13 12.74 3.84
CA SER A 161 15.19 12.16 2.49
C SER A 161 14.07 12.71 1.58
N ILE A 162 12.84 12.76 2.08
CA ILE A 162 11.71 13.34 1.35
C ILE A 162 11.97 14.79 0.99
N ASN A 163 12.50 15.57 1.92
CA ASN A 163 12.82 16.99 1.70
C ASN A 163 13.94 17.19 0.67
N ARG A 164 14.91 16.27 0.57
CA ARG A 164 15.93 16.33 -0.50
C ARG A 164 15.35 15.98 -1.88
N ALA A 165 14.43 15.03 -1.92
CA ALA A 165 13.77 14.60 -3.16
C ALA A 165 12.74 15.62 -3.69
N GLN A 166 12.22 16.49 -2.83
CA GLN A 166 11.21 17.54 -3.15
C GLN A 166 10.04 17.04 -4.01
N PRO A 167 9.37 15.96 -3.65
CA PRO A 167 8.21 15.50 -4.40
C PRO A 167 6.98 16.36 -4.11
N GLU A 168 6.04 16.39 -5.06
CA GLU A 168 4.73 16.97 -4.84
C GLU A 168 3.83 16.06 -3.99
N VAL A 169 4.03 14.74 -4.11
CA VAL A 169 3.30 13.69 -3.39
C VAL A 169 4.24 12.54 -3.04
N VAL A 170 4.06 11.96 -1.87
CA VAL A 170 4.71 10.72 -1.47
C VAL A 170 3.72 9.56 -1.59
N ALA A 171 4.00 8.62 -2.49
CA ALA A 171 3.22 7.39 -2.63
C ALA A 171 3.59 6.39 -1.55
N SER A 172 2.61 5.95 -0.75
CA SER A 172 2.82 4.95 0.30
C SER A 172 1.67 3.93 0.32
N ALA A 173 2.02 2.66 0.16
CA ALA A 173 1.08 1.53 0.14
C ALA A 173 0.76 0.98 1.54
N ASN A 174 0.90 1.80 2.59
CA ASN A 174 0.58 1.38 3.94
C ASN A 174 -0.04 2.51 4.77
N PRO A 175 -1.27 2.34 5.28
CA PRO A 175 -1.98 3.39 6.02
C PRO A 175 -1.21 3.96 7.20
N GLY A 176 -0.55 3.09 8.00
CA GLY A 176 0.24 3.53 9.15
C GLY A 176 1.40 4.43 8.75
N CYS A 177 2.10 4.13 7.65
CA CYS A 177 3.16 5.00 7.11
C CYS A 177 2.59 6.33 6.62
N SER A 178 1.50 6.29 5.84
CA SER A 178 0.84 7.50 5.33
C SER A 178 0.39 8.41 6.46
N MET A 179 -0.31 7.90 7.46
CA MET A 179 -0.79 8.66 8.61
C MET A 179 0.38 9.29 9.39
N HIS A 180 1.45 8.52 9.63
CA HIS A 180 2.60 8.98 10.40
C HIS A 180 3.39 10.08 9.69
N LEU A 181 3.56 9.98 8.37
CA LEU A 181 4.20 11.02 7.55
C LEU A 181 3.30 12.24 7.36
N SER A 182 1.98 12.04 7.15
CA SER A 182 1.02 13.13 7.01
C SER A 182 0.90 13.96 8.29
N ALA A 183 1.04 13.35 9.47
CA ALA A 183 1.08 14.07 10.75
C ALA A 183 2.29 15.01 10.86
N ALA A 184 3.30 14.86 10.01
CA ALA A 184 4.45 15.77 9.88
C ALA A 184 4.35 16.70 8.66
N GLY A 185 3.16 16.85 8.06
CA GLY A 185 2.91 17.77 6.95
C GLY A 185 3.24 17.22 5.56
N VAL A 186 3.64 15.95 5.43
CA VAL A 186 3.90 15.35 4.12
C VAL A 186 2.58 15.02 3.42
N LYS A 187 2.41 15.47 2.18
CA LYS A 187 1.31 15.05 1.35
C LYS A 187 1.53 13.59 0.90
N THR A 188 0.76 12.66 1.46
CA THR A 188 0.85 11.24 1.11
C THR A 188 -0.41 10.77 0.40
N GLU A 189 -0.25 9.93 -0.61
CA GLU A 189 -1.35 9.25 -1.28
C GLU A 189 -1.03 7.76 -1.46
N HIS A 190 -2.06 6.93 -1.51
CA HIS A 190 -1.87 5.52 -1.86
C HIS A 190 -1.60 5.38 -3.36
N PRO A 191 -0.68 4.51 -3.84
CA PRO A 191 -0.41 4.34 -5.27
C PRO A 191 -1.67 4.12 -6.12
N MET A 192 -2.63 3.33 -5.62
CA MET A 192 -3.90 3.09 -6.32
C MET A 192 -4.76 4.34 -6.47
N VAL A 193 -4.63 5.33 -5.60
CA VAL A 193 -5.35 6.61 -5.74
C VAL A 193 -4.77 7.43 -6.89
N LEU A 194 -3.46 7.42 -7.07
CA LEU A 194 -2.79 8.10 -8.19
C LEU A 194 -3.16 7.45 -9.53
N VAL A 195 -3.16 6.11 -9.59
CA VAL A 195 -3.57 5.37 -10.80
C VAL A 195 -5.04 5.64 -11.13
N ASP A 196 -5.94 5.54 -10.16
CA ASP A 196 -7.37 5.80 -10.32
C ASP A 196 -7.64 7.24 -10.83
N ARG A 197 -6.93 8.24 -10.31
CA ARG A 197 -7.03 9.62 -10.76
C ARG A 197 -6.57 9.79 -12.21
N ALA A 198 -5.49 9.12 -12.60
CA ALA A 198 -5.02 9.15 -13.99
C ALA A 198 -6.06 8.55 -14.95
N LEU A 199 -6.63 7.40 -14.58
CA LEU A 199 -7.71 6.76 -15.35
C LEU A 199 -8.93 7.66 -15.46
N ALA A 200 -9.40 8.25 -14.36
CA ALA A 200 -10.57 9.12 -14.31
C ALA A 200 -10.38 10.41 -15.14
N ALA A 201 -9.20 11.02 -15.10
CA ALA A 201 -8.91 12.23 -15.88
C ALA A 201 -9.04 12.00 -17.41
N ASN A 202 -8.73 10.81 -17.88
CA ASN A 202 -8.82 10.45 -19.29
C ASN A 202 -10.22 9.96 -19.72
N SER A 203 -11.02 9.46 -18.80
CA SER A 203 -12.41 9.06 -19.09
C SER A 203 -13.35 10.25 -19.34
N SER A 204 -12.97 11.45 -18.90
CA SER A 204 -13.76 12.69 -19.06
C SER A 204 -13.49 13.41 -20.40
N THR A 205 -12.57 12.89 -21.21
CA THR A 205 -12.12 13.53 -22.46
C THR A 205 -12.65 12.82 -23.72
N THR A 206 -13.43 11.73 -23.55
CA THR A 206 -14.07 10.94 -24.61
C THR A 206 -15.58 11.17 -24.63
#